data_5d10e0e3e5a9f149a3b8641038bddd0b
#
_entry.id   5d10e0e3e5a9f149a3b8641038bddd0b
#
_cell.length_a   1.000
_cell.length_b   1.000
_cell.length_c   1.000
_cell.angle_alpha   90.00
_cell.angle_beta   90.00
_cell.angle_gamma   90.00
#
_symmetry.space_group_name_H-M   'P 1'
#
loop_
_entity.id
_entity.type
_entity.pdbx_description
1 polymer ?
#
loop_
_entity_poly.entity_id
_entity_poly.type
_entity_poly.pdbx_seq_one_letter_code
_entity_poly.pdbx_strand_id
1 'polypeptide(L)'
;MKMAKSWALGSSGSDVEDLLQDISHRDKKVQYLLQMGFPEDEAKMAIKRCGLDCAMSVLIDSIHASQFIGDEHEIKDSNCIDSSLEIQKAKLIEDSKKRRKLYGGGAQGNPLVLDCSHEDPMLPPNPMVGFNLPSDPFHSAQRRIPIHATGPPFIYFENMAQAPKGVWDTISQFLDGVKPEYVDSKFFSASTGKRDCLHNLPIDGRYPLPLSRKTIFEALPQYEKWWPSWDPRLQLNCLRTRMASPKLVERISRTLAEDPGNPPAKSVQKYVLGECREWNLVWVGKNRVAPLEPDEMEVLLGFPAHHTRGVCRTKRYRSLRNAFQVDTVAYHLSVLKKMYPNGLNVLSLFSGIGGAEVALHQLGIRMKAVVSVESSAVNRSILKSWWNETQTGRLIEIDSVESLTHEKIGSLVRELGGFQLVIGGSPCNNLTGSNRRHRDGLEGEHSVLFHHYVRIARSVKLAMKTM
;
A
#
# COMPACT_ATOMS: atom_id res chain seq x y z
N MET A 1 60.06 -35.32 18.09
CA MET A 1 60.17 -33.88 17.85
C MET A 1 59.31 -33.53 16.67
N LYS A 2 58.07 -33.12 16.88
CA LYS A 2 57.15 -32.68 15.85
C LYS A 2 56.84 -31.21 16.08
N MET A 3 57.22 -30.36 15.11
CA MET A 3 56.93 -28.93 15.11
C MET A 3 55.46 -28.71 14.81
N ALA A 4 54.78 -27.97 15.69
CA ALA A 4 53.47 -27.44 15.45
C ALA A 4 53.59 -26.11 14.70
N LYS A 5 52.96 -26.01 13.52
CA LYS A 5 52.79 -24.76 12.78
C LYS A 5 51.59 -23.99 13.35
N SER A 6 51.88 -22.85 13.89
CA SER A 6 50.91 -21.83 14.30
C SER A 6 50.28 -21.18 13.07
N TRP A 7 48.96 -21.17 12.97
CA TRP A 7 48.19 -20.36 12.04
C TRP A 7 47.69 -19.13 12.82
N ALA A 8 48.28 -17.99 12.58
CA ALA A 8 47.75 -16.72 13.04
C ALA A 8 46.65 -16.26 12.08
N LEU A 9 45.41 -16.29 12.53
CA LEU A 9 44.29 -15.60 11.92
C LEU A 9 44.34 -14.14 12.39
N GLY A 10 44.73 -13.24 11.54
CA GLY A 10 44.55 -11.80 11.72
C GLY A 10 43.10 -11.42 11.41
N SER A 11 42.27 -11.43 12.42
CA SER A 11 40.96 -10.74 12.42
C SER A 11 41.21 -9.36 13.00
N SER A 12 40.80 -8.29 12.30
CA SER A 12 40.93 -6.93 12.77
C SER A 12 40.09 -6.77 14.06
N GLY A 13 40.73 -6.41 15.16
CA GLY A 13 40.08 -6.33 16.48
C GLY A 13 38.98 -5.28 16.59
N SER A 14 38.88 -4.37 15.63
CA SER A 14 37.88 -3.31 15.56
C SER A 14 36.47 -3.84 15.31
N ASP A 15 36.30 -4.76 14.37
CA ASP A 15 34.96 -5.28 14.01
C ASP A 15 34.33 -6.17 15.12
N VAL A 16 35.18 -6.80 15.95
CA VAL A 16 34.75 -7.63 17.08
C VAL A 16 34.40 -6.75 18.28
N GLU A 17 35.15 -5.68 18.51
CA GLU A 17 34.86 -4.70 19.58
C GLU A 17 33.55 -3.94 19.31
N ASP A 18 33.32 -3.51 18.06
CA ASP A 18 32.08 -2.84 17.67
C ASP A 18 30.85 -3.78 17.82
N LEU A 19 30.97 -5.05 17.44
CA LEU A 19 29.93 -6.06 17.64
C LEU A 19 29.66 -6.35 19.11
N LEU A 20 30.68 -6.40 19.95
CA LEU A 20 30.55 -6.61 21.40
C LEU A 20 29.95 -5.38 22.09
N GLN A 21 30.26 -4.16 21.64
CA GLN A 21 29.62 -2.94 22.10
C GLN A 21 28.14 -2.87 21.73
N ASP A 22 27.78 -3.25 20.51
CA ASP A 22 26.39 -3.30 20.05
C ASP A 22 25.56 -4.33 20.82
N ILE A 23 26.12 -5.51 21.10
CA ILE A 23 25.47 -6.55 21.92
C ILE A 23 25.29 -6.03 23.36
N SER A 24 26.33 -5.45 23.95
CA SER A 24 26.26 -4.90 25.31
C SER A 24 25.26 -3.73 25.42
N HIS A 25 25.19 -2.87 24.42
CA HIS A 25 24.25 -1.74 24.39
C HIS A 25 22.79 -2.22 24.23
N ARG A 26 22.58 -3.25 23.42
CA ARG A 26 21.28 -3.90 23.25
C ARG A 26 20.80 -4.56 24.52
N ASP A 27 21.67 -5.33 25.18
CA ASP A 27 21.33 -6.04 26.41
C ASP A 27 21.03 -5.05 27.54
N LYS A 28 21.74 -3.94 27.64
CA LYS A 28 21.44 -2.86 28.60
C LYS A 28 20.07 -2.25 28.38
N LYS A 29 19.68 -1.98 27.11
CA LYS A 29 18.35 -1.44 26.80
C LYS A 29 17.25 -2.45 27.10
N VAL A 30 17.46 -3.73 26.78
CA VAL A 30 16.52 -4.80 27.15
C VAL A 30 16.36 -4.89 28.67
N GLN A 31 17.46 -4.93 29.42
CA GLN A 31 17.42 -4.98 30.87
C GLN A 31 16.69 -3.77 31.47
N TYR A 32 16.90 -2.58 30.92
CA TYR A 32 16.21 -1.39 31.41
C TYR A 32 14.69 -1.47 31.19
N LEU A 33 14.26 -1.97 30.02
CA LEU A 33 12.84 -2.19 29.74
C LEU A 33 12.22 -3.29 30.61
N LEU A 34 12.98 -4.37 30.91
CA LEU A 34 12.57 -5.42 31.87
C LEU A 34 12.41 -4.87 33.30
N GLN A 35 13.31 -4.00 33.75
CA GLN A 35 13.19 -3.33 35.02
C GLN A 35 11.98 -2.40 35.14
N MET A 36 11.51 -1.88 34.00
CA MET A 36 10.27 -1.12 33.91
C MET A 36 9.02 -2.00 33.83
N GLY A 37 9.17 -3.34 33.86
CA GLY A 37 8.07 -4.30 33.88
C GLY A 37 7.57 -4.75 32.51
N PHE A 38 8.27 -4.42 31.42
CA PHE A 38 7.90 -4.87 30.07
C PHE A 38 8.39 -6.31 29.81
N PRO A 39 7.62 -7.16 29.11
CA PRO A 39 8.04 -8.49 28.70
C PRO A 39 9.29 -8.46 27.80
N GLU A 40 10.14 -9.46 27.91
CA GLU A 40 11.43 -9.52 27.20
C GLU A 40 11.27 -9.58 25.67
N ASP A 41 10.29 -10.30 25.21
CA ASP A 41 9.94 -10.41 23.78
C ASP A 41 9.44 -9.08 23.21
N GLU A 42 8.66 -8.31 23.96
CA GLU A 42 8.21 -6.97 23.59
C GLU A 42 9.36 -5.97 23.59
N ALA A 43 10.24 -6.01 24.60
CA ALA A 43 11.42 -5.17 24.66
C ALA A 43 12.37 -5.43 23.47
N LYS A 44 12.65 -6.71 23.19
CA LYS A 44 13.45 -7.12 22.03
C LYS A 44 12.79 -6.73 20.69
N MET A 45 11.47 -6.81 20.61
CA MET A 45 10.71 -6.42 19.42
C MET A 45 10.75 -4.91 19.21
N ALA A 46 10.60 -4.11 20.25
CA ALA A 46 10.69 -2.65 20.18
C ALA A 46 12.07 -2.19 19.70
N ILE A 47 13.14 -2.74 20.27
CA ILE A 47 14.52 -2.44 19.83
C ILE A 47 14.75 -2.84 18.36
N LYS A 48 14.20 -3.97 17.94
CA LYS A 48 14.29 -4.43 16.54
C LYS A 48 13.55 -3.52 15.58
N ARG A 49 12.45 -2.90 16.02
CA ARG A 49 11.62 -1.98 15.20
C ARG A 49 12.20 -0.59 15.12
N CYS A 50 12.65 -0.07 16.26
CA CYS A 50 13.04 1.34 16.36
C CYS A 50 14.55 1.56 16.15
N GLY A 51 15.35 0.49 16.14
CA GLY A 51 16.81 0.55 16.06
C GLY A 51 17.48 0.69 17.41
N LEU A 52 18.79 0.36 17.44
CA LEU A 52 19.58 0.36 18.67
C LEU A 52 19.84 1.77 19.19
N ASP A 53 19.93 2.76 18.31
CA ASP A 53 20.23 4.16 18.64
C ASP A 53 19.01 4.99 19.02
N CYS A 54 17.84 4.35 19.04
CA CYS A 54 16.58 5.00 19.34
C CYS A 54 16.49 5.42 20.82
N ALA A 55 15.88 6.56 21.12
CA ALA A 55 15.64 7.02 22.46
C ALA A 55 14.73 6.03 23.24
N MET A 56 14.95 5.88 24.55
CA MET A 56 14.15 4.98 25.40
C MET A 56 12.64 5.31 25.37
N SER A 57 12.27 6.58 25.27
CA SER A 57 10.88 7.01 25.12
C SER A 57 10.20 6.40 23.90
N VAL A 58 10.90 6.36 22.77
CA VAL A 58 10.37 5.77 21.51
C VAL A 58 10.23 4.26 21.63
N LEU A 59 11.12 3.58 22.37
CA LEU A 59 10.99 2.14 22.65
C LEU A 59 9.78 1.85 23.55
N ILE A 60 9.60 2.65 24.61
CA ILE A 60 8.46 2.56 25.53
C ILE A 60 7.16 2.82 24.76
N ASP A 61 7.11 3.87 23.96
CA ASP A 61 5.96 4.18 23.11
C ASP A 61 5.64 3.04 22.14
N SER A 62 6.66 2.40 21.57
CA SER A 62 6.48 1.24 20.70
C SER A 62 5.91 0.02 21.44
N ILE A 63 6.28 -0.17 22.71
CA ILE A 63 5.76 -1.25 23.55
C ILE A 63 4.32 -0.94 23.99
N HIS A 64 4.06 0.26 24.49
CA HIS A 64 2.70 0.67 24.87
C HIS A 64 1.74 0.61 23.68
N ALA A 65 2.19 0.97 22.49
CA ALA A 65 1.38 0.82 21.26
C ALA A 65 1.04 -0.65 20.95
N SER A 66 1.83 -1.62 21.46
CA SER A 66 1.53 -3.05 21.30
C SER A 66 0.68 -3.63 22.44
N GLN A 67 0.70 -3.00 23.62
CA GLN A 67 0.01 -3.48 24.83
C GLN A 67 -1.43 -2.95 25.00
N PHE A 68 -1.79 -1.81 24.37
CA PHE A 68 -3.14 -1.22 24.50
C PHE A 68 -4.28 -2.07 23.92
N ILE A 69 -4.02 -3.34 23.60
CA ILE A 69 -4.97 -4.32 23.05
C ILE A 69 -5.38 -5.38 24.10
N GLY A 70 -4.93 -5.25 25.37
CA GLY A 70 -5.05 -6.31 26.38
C GLY A 70 -6.32 -6.30 27.24
N ASP A 71 -7.17 -5.27 27.22
CA ASP A 71 -8.29 -5.15 28.15
C ASP A 71 -9.62 -4.77 27.49
N GLU A 72 -10.08 -5.54 26.52
CA GLU A 72 -11.52 -5.65 26.24
C GLU A 72 -11.85 -7.04 25.70
N HIS A 73 -12.45 -7.84 26.57
CA HIS A 73 -13.25 -9.06 26.35
C HIS A 73 -12.70 -10.06 25.31
N GLU A 74 -12.21 -11.19 25.85
CA GLU A 74 -12.22 -12.50 25.20
C GLU A 74 -13.58 -12.77 24.53
N ILE A 75 -13.72 -12.39 23.27
CA ILE A 75 -14.64 -13.05 22.38
C ILE A 75 -13.83 -14.13 21.70
N LYS A 76 -14.15 -15.37 22.06
CA LYS A 76 -13.64 -16.60 21.48
C LYS A 76 -13.80 -16.59 19.96
N ASP A 77 -12.81 -16.13 19.23
CA ASP A 77 -12.62 -16.39 17.81
C ASP A 77 -11.51 -17.45 17.62
N SER A 78 -11.71 -18.61 18.29
CA SER A 78 -10.81 -19.77 18.14
C SER A 78 -11.03 -20.56 16.84
N ASN A 79 -11.91 -20.12 15.94
CA ASN A 79 -12.25 -20.87 14.71
C ASN A 79 -11.68 -20.29 13.40
N CYS A 80 -10.89 -19.22 13.41
CA CYS A 80 -10.36 -18.63 12.17
C CYS A 80 -8.92 -19.03 11.80
N ILE A 81 -8.23 -19.80 12.64
CA ILE A 81 -6.79 -20.09 12.41
C ILE A 81 -6.59 -21.45 11.72
N ASP A 82 -7.45 -22.41 11.90
CA ASP A 82 -7.20 -23.80 11.47
C ASP A 82 -7.67 -24.12 10.05
N SER A 83 -8.79 -23.57 9.59
CA SER A 83 -9.31 -23.87 8.26
C SER A 83 -8.51 -23.21 7.12
N SER A 84 -7.87 -22.06 7.35
CA SER A 84 -7.11 -21.37 6.31
C SER A 84 -5.72 -22.00 6.05
N LEU A 85 -5.11 -22.62 7.05
CA LEU A 85 -3.82 -23.31 6.94
C LEU A 85 -3.95 -24.67 6.23
N GLU A 86 -5.00 -25.41 6.48
CA GLU A 86 -5.26 -26.70 5.80
C GLU A 86 -5.63 -26.50 4.34
N ILE A 87 -6.45 -25.51 4.02
CA ILE A 87 -6.80 -25.13 2.64
C ILE A 87 -5.57 -24.62 1.88
N GLN A 88 -4.65 -23.92 2.56
CA GLN A 88 -3.41 -23.47 1.94
C GLN A 88 -2.42 -24.60 1.68
N LYS A 89 -2.35 -25.61 2.56
CA LYS A 89 -1.52 -26.82 2.34
C LYS A 89 -2.05 -27.65 1.18
N ALA A 90 -3.35 -27.85 1.06
CA ALA A 90 -3.94 -28.59 -0.05
C ALA A 90 -3.73 -27.91 -1.40
N LYS A 91 -3.83 -26.55 -1.46
CA LYS A 91 -3.57 -25.77 -2.69
C LYS A 91 -2.10 -25.78 -3.12
N LEU A 92 -1.15 -25.75 -2.17
CA LEU A 92 0.28 -25.83 -2.48
C LEU A 92 0.69 -27.19 -3.09
N ILE A 93 0.03 -28.28 -2.67
CA ILE A 93 0.27 -29.63 -3.20
C ILE A 93 -0.32 -29.75 -4.62
N GLU A 94 -1.47 -29.14 -4.87
CA GLU A 94 -2.13 -29.18 -6.18
C GLU A 94 -1.42 -28.32 -7.24
N ASP A 95 -0.92 -27.14 -6.86
CA ASP A 95 -0.13 -26.29 -7.74
C ASP A 95 1.25 -26.88 -8.07
N SER A 96 1.86 -27.61 -7.12
CA SER A 96 3.10 -28.36 -7.38
C SER A 96 2.89 -29.51 -8.35
N LYS A 97 1.76 -30.21 -8.28
CA LYS A 97 1.41 -31.29 -9.20
C LYS A 97 1.07 -30.77 -10.61
N LYS A 98 0.45 -29.60 -10.73
CA LYS A 98 0.17 -28.96 -12.03
C LYS A 98 1.44 -28.46 -12.71
N ARG A 99 2.40 -27.90 -11.96
CA ARG A 99 3.70 -27.48 -12.51
C ARG A 99 4.51 -28.66 -13.04
N ARG A 100 4.49 -29.83 -12.39
CA ARG A 100 5.18 -31.04 -12.88
C ARG A 100 4.57 -31.62 -14.17
N LYS A 101 3.27 -31.42 -14.43
CA LYS A 101 2.63 -31.87 -15.68
C LYS A 101 2.86 -30.94 -16.88
N LEU A 102 3.22 -29.69 -16.66
CA LEU A 102 3.49 -28.72 -17.73
C LEU A 102 4.94 -28.75 -18.27
N TYR A 103 5.87 -29.40 -17.56
CA TYR A 103 7.30 -29.50 -17.96
C TYR A 103 7.75 -30.86 -18.44
N GLY A 104 6.82 -31.75 -18.75
CA GLY A 104 7.11 -33.13 -19.22
C GLY A 104 6.75 -33.33 -20.68
N GLY A 105 7.22 -32.49 -21.59
CA GLY A 105 7.08 -32.71 -23.02
C GLY A 105 8.24 -32.03 -23.76
N GLY A 106 9.21 -32.83 -24.24
CA GLY A 106 10.38 -32.29 -24.89
C GLY A 106 10.06 -31.70 -26.26
N ALA A 107 10.63 -30.54 -26.53
CA ALA A 107 10.95 -30.06 -27.86
C ALA A 107 12.16 -29.12 -27.75
N GLN A 108 13.20 -29.47 -28.52
CA GLN A 108 14.36 -28.63 -28.75
C GLN A 108 13.94 -27.29 -29.36
N GLY A 109 14.16 -26.22 -28.64
CA GLY A 109 14.02 -24.84 -29.12
C GLY A 109 14.99 -23.97 -28.34
N ASN A 110 15.87 -23.27 -29.02
CA ASN A 110 16.85 -22.34 -28.47
C ASN A 110 16.23 -21.44 -27.40
N PRO A 111 16.90 -21.19 -26.26
CA PRO A 111 16.45 -20.23 -25.31
C PRO A 111 16.66 -18.82 -25.90
N LEU A 112 15.59 -18.18 -26.30
CA LEU A 112 15.56 -16.74 -26.50
C LEU A 112 15.92 -16.09 -25.16
N VAL A 113 17.10 -15.52 -25.11
CA VAL A 113 17.54 -14.63 -24.04
C VAL A 113 16.61 -13.44 -24.09
N LEU A 114 15.62 -13.42 -23.22
CA LEU A 114 14.83 -12.23 -22.94
C LEU A 114 15.76 -11.24 -22.24
N ASP A 115 16.32 -10.35 -23.02
CA ASP A 115 17.02 -9.17 -22.55
C ASP A 115 16.00 -8.29 -21.81
N CYS A 116 16.09 -8.24 -20.48
CA CYS A 116 15.20 -7.46 -19.63
C CYS A 116 15.57 -5.96 -19.61
N SER A 117 16.37 -5.49 -20.56
CA SER A 117 16.81 -4.09 -20.67
C SER A 117 15.88 -3.21 -21.51
N HIS A 118 14.93 -3.78 -22.25
CA HIS A 118 13.86 -3.00 -22.89
C HIS A 118 12.64 -2.93 -21.95
N GLU A 119 12.52 -1.80 -21.25
CA GLU A 119 11.22 -1.35 -20.79
C GLU A 119 10.38 -1.11 -22.06
N ASP A 120 9.55 -2.07 -22.42
CA ASP A 120 8.53 -1.86 -23.45
C ASP A 120 7.75 -0.60 -23.06
N PRO A 121 7.61 0.37 -23.96
CA PRO A 121 6.74 1.51 -23.71
C PRO A 121 5.33 0.95 -23.48
N MET A 122 4.91 0.92 -22.22
CA MET A 122 3.60 0.40 -21.86
C MET A 122 2.55 1.31 -22.47
N LEU A 123 1.97 0.86 -23.58
CA LEU A 123 0.77 1.46 -24.11
C LEU A 123 -0.34 1.38 -23.04
N PRO A 124 -0.97 2.51 -22.68
CA PRO A 124 -2.09 2.48 -21.76
C PRO A 124 -3.16 1.54 -22.30
N PRO A 125 -3.77 0.68 -21.45
CA PRO A 125 -4.86 -0.15 -21.90
C PRO A 125 -5.99 0.74 -22.43
N ASN A 126 -6.51 0.44 -23.63
CA ASN A 126 -7.67 1.11 -24.18
C ASN A 126 -8.90 0.79 -23.28
N PRO A 127 -9.71 1.80 -22.83
CA PRO A 127 -9.87 3.15 -23.35
C PRO A 127 -9.21 4.28 -22.53
N MET A 128 -8.07 4.05 -21.93
CA MET A 128 -7.44 5.01 -21.03
C MET A 128 -6.97 6.27 -21.76
N VAL A 129 -7.30 7.43 -21.22
CA VAL A 129 -6.90 8.73 -21.76
C VAL A 129 -5.93 9.38 -20.78
N GLY A 130 -4.76 9.72 -21.28
CA GLY A 130 -3.87 10.64 -20.60
C GLY A 130 -2.85 10.03 -19.69
N PHE A 131 -1.67 9.88 -20.27
CA PHE A 131 -0.41 9.96 -19.55
C PHE A 131 0.11 11.39 -19.71
N ASN A 132 -0.02 12.22 -18.68
CA ASN A 132 0.83 13.39 -18.57
C ASN A 132 2.13 12.97 -17.88
N LEU A 133 2.95 12.17 -18.57
CA LEU A 133 4.31 12.00 -18.20
C LEU A 133 5.10 13.21 -18.72
N PRO A 134 5.88 13.90 -17.86
CA PRO A 134 6.70 15.04 -18.32
C PRO A 134 7.71 14.67 -19.40
N SER A 135 8.00 13.38 -19.56
CA SER A 135 8.93 12.84 -20.57
C SER A 135 8.30 12.50 -21.91
N ASP A 136 6.97 12.59 -22.05
CA ASP A 136 6.29 12.28 -23.30
C ASP A 136 5.46 13.47 -23.80
N PRO A 137 6.07 14.41 -24.56
CA PRO A 137 5.39 15.59 -25.09
C PRO A 137 4.30 15.26 -26.12
N PHE A 138 4.25 14.01 -26.63
CA PHE A 138 3.32 13.61 -27.68
C PHE A 138 2.01 13.00 -27.17
N HIS A 139 1.90 12.67 -25.90
CA HIS A 139 0.72 12.03 -25.32
C HIS A 139 -0.03 12.90 -24.30
N SER A 140 0.00 14.22 -24.46
CA SER A 140 -0.99 15.10 -23.83
C SER A 140 -2.35 14.84 -24.48
N ALA A 141 -2.96 13.70 -24.15
CA ALA A 141 -4.31 13.42 -24.57
C ALA A 141 -5.23 14.45 -23.91
N GLN A 142 -5.79 15.33 -24.71
CA GLN A 142 -6.80 16.31 -24.27
C GLN A 142 -8.00 15.52 -23.72
N ARG A 143 -8.06 15.39 -22.41
CA ARG A 143 -9.20 14.77 -21.76
C ARG A 143 -10.38 15.71 -21.82
N ARG A 144 -11.41 15.34 -22.56
CA ARG A 144 -12.66 16.06 -22.60
C ARG A 144 -13.63 15.48 -21.59
N ILE A 145 -13.97 16.27 -20.58
CA ILE A 145 -15.04 15.93 -19.65
C ILE A 145 -16.36 16.35 -20.30
N PRO A 146 -17.34 15.45 -20.42
CA PRO A 146 -18.67 15.81 -20.94
C PRO A 146 -19.28 16.95 -20.11
N ILE A 147 -19.95 17.91 -20.77
CA ILE A 147 -20.52 19.09 -20.13
C ILE A 147 -21.44 18.71 -18.97
N HIS A 148 -22.24 17.66 -19.14
CA HIS A 148 -23.16 17.18 -18.11
C HIS A 148 -22.45 16.49 -16.92
N ALA A 149 -21.18 16.13 -17.09
CA ALA A 149 -20.34 15.51 -16.06
C ALA A 149 -19.47 16.52 -15.33
N THR A 150 -19.50 17.81 -15.67
CA THR A 150 -18.72 18.83 -14.96
C THR A 150 -19.22 18.99 -13.51
N GLY A 151 -18.28 19.18 -12.57
CA GLY A 151 -18.59 19.38 -11.16
C GLY A 151 -18.93 20.84 -10.79
N PRO A 152 -19.26 21.19 -9.54
CA PRO A 152 -19.51 20.25 -8.45
C PRO A 152 -20.84 19.49 -8.55
N PRO A 153 -20.95 18.30 -7.94
CA PRO A 153 -19.88 17.61 -7.21
C PRO A 153 -18.82 17.07 -8.15
N PHE A 154 -17.54 17.20 -7.75
CA PHE A 154 -16.49 16.42 -8.35
C PHE A 154 -16.57 14.98 -7.87
N ILE A 155 -16.44 14.02 -8.78
CA ILE A 155 -16.39 12.60 -8.49
C ILE A 155 -14.97 12.09 -8.65
N TYR A 156 -14.54 11.19 -7.77
CA TYR A 156 -13.28 10.48 -7.87
C TYR A 156 -13.49 9.01 -7.48
N PHE A 157 -13.31 8.13 -8.42
CA PHE A 157 -13.45 6.69 -8.24
C PHE A 157 -12.14 6.01 -8.62
N GLU A 158 -11.52 5.34 -7.66
CA GLU A 158 -10.28 4.58 -7.87
C GLU A 158 -10.59 3.08 -7.87
N ASN A 159 -9.99 2.37 -8.81
CA ASN A 159 -10.00 0.92 -8.84
C ASN A 159 -8.58 0.41 -9.18
N MET A 160 -8.31 -0.87 -8.93
CA MET A 160 -7.02 -1.45 -9.27
C MET A 160 -6.89 -1.67 -10.80
N ALA A 161 -5.76 -1.30 -11.35
CA ALA A 161 -5.44 -1.23 -12.78
C ALA A 161 -5.44 -2.56 -13.55
N GLN A 162 -6.04 -3.61 -13.03
CA GLN A 162 -6.06 -4.92 -13.70
C GLN A 162 -7.48 -5.43 -13.95
N ALA A 163 -8.43 -4.51 -14.10
CA ALA A 163 -9.76 -4.87 -14.52
C ALA A 163 -9.73 -5.44 -15.95
N PRO A 164 -10.54 -6.48 -16.24
CA PRO A 164 -10.64 -7.03 -17.59
C PRO A 164 -11.02 -5.97 -18.63
N LYS A 165 -10.62 -6.20 -19.87
CA LYS A 165 -11.01 -5.35 -21.00
C LYS A 165 -12.54 -5.18 -21.04
N GLY A 166 -13.01 -3.95 -21.19
CA GLY A 166 -14.44 -3.61 -21.22
C GLY A 166 -15.06 -3.22 -19.88
N VAL A 167 -14.46 -3.59 -18.74
CA VAL A 167 -14.97 -3.18 -17.41
C VAL A 167 -14.92 -1.67 -17.26
N TRP A 168 -13.85 -1.03 -17.71
CA TRP A 168 -13.70 0.42 -17.64
C TRP A 168 -14.67 1.16 -18.56
N ASP A 169 -15.03 0.58 -19.69
CA ASP A 169 -16.09 1.14 -20.57
C ASP A 169 -17.43 1.13 -19.83
N THR A 170 -17.74 0.04 -19.15
CA THR A 170 -18.97 -0.08 -18.36
C THR A 170 -18.96 0.89 -17.17
N ILE A 171 -17.86 0.97 -16.40
CA ILE A 171 -17.71 1.93 -15.31
C ILE A 171 -17.88 3.36 -15.81
N SER A 172 -17.26 3.70 -16.95
CA SER A 172 -17.37 5.01 -17.59
C SER A 172 -18.81 5.36 -17.94
N GLN A 173 -19.57 4.42 -18.54
CA GLN A 173 -20.99 4.61 -18.87
C GLN A 173 -21.84 4.94 -17.64
N PHE A 174 -21.59 4.26 -16.53
CA PHE A 174 -22.29 4.53 -15.26
C PHE A 174 -21.92 5.89 -14.65
N LEU A 175 -20.74 6.42 -14.94
CA LEU A 175 -20.22 7.68 -14.42
C LEU A 175 -20.17 8.76 -15.51
N ASP A 176 -21.31 8.98 -16.16
CA ASP A 176 -21.57 10.06 -17.11
C ASP A 176 -20.61 10.09 -18.33
N GLY A 177 -20.09 8.93 -18.76
CA GLY A 177 -19.18 8.82 -19.92
C GLY A 177 -17.77 9.39 -19.67
N VAL A 178 -17.43 9.65 -18.42
CA VAL A 178 -16.08 10.13 -18.04
C VAL A 178 -15.09 9.00 -18.26
N LYS A 179 -14.03 9.28 -19.01
CA LYS A 179 -12.98 8.29 -19.27
C LYS A 179 -11.99 8.18 -18.11
N PRO A 180 -11.50 6.98 -17.80
CA PRO A 180 -10.50 6.79 -16.75
C PRO A 180 -9.17 7.47 -17.09
N GLU A 181 -8.43 7.84 -16.07
CA GLU A 181 -7.06 8.31 -16.13
C GLU A 181 -6.15 7.31 -15.42
N TYR A 182 -5.00 7.07 -16.00
CA TYR A 182 -3.99 6.20 -15.41
C TYR A 182 -2.79 7.02 -14.95
N VAL A 183 -2.37 6.80 -13.71
CA VAL A 183 -1.14 7.37 -13.17
C VAL A 183 -0.34 6.29 -12.45
N ASP A 184 0.94 6.15 -12.81
CA ASP A 184 1.84 5.25 -12.13
C ASP A 184 2.39 5.91 -10.86
N SER A 185 2.17 5.28 -9.71
CA SER A 185 2.66 5.77 -8.42
C SER A 185 4.19 5.85 -8.31
N LYS A 186 4.94 5.26 -9.25
CA LYS A 186 6.42 5.29 -9.26
C LYS A 186 7.04 6.69 -9.21
N PHE A 187 6.29 7.71 -9.62
CA PHE A 187 6.74 9.12 -9.53
C PHE A 187 6.55 9.71 -8.13
N PHE A 188 5.69 9.14 -7.32
CA PHE A 188 5.33 9.63 -5.99
C PHE A 188 5.86 8.73 -4.89
N SER A 189 6.06 7.45 -5.19
CA SER A 189 6.41 6.42 -4.23
C SER A 189 7.59 5.59 -4.71
N ALA A 190 8.33 5.02 -3.77
CA ALA A 190 9.35 4.02 -4.06
C ALA A 190 8.74 2.64 -4.40
N SER A 191 7.42 2.50 -4.39
CA SER A 191 6.72 1.31 -4.90
C SER A 191 5.95 1.67 -6.17
N THR A 192 6.07 0.81 -7.20
CA THR A 192 5.26 0.95 -8.41
C THR A 192 3.81 0.55 -8.10
N GLY A 193 2.86 1.30 -8.61
CA GLY A 193 1.46 0.98 -8.48
C GLY A 193 0.68 1.50 -9.67
N LYS A 194 0.15 0.58 -10.44
CA LYS A 194 -0.71 0.90 -11.58
C LYS A 194 -2.13 1.00 -11.06
N ARG A 195 -2.63 2.22 -10.91
CA ARG A 195 -3.99 2.48 -10.48
C ARG A 195 -4.72 3.28 -11.53
N ASP A 196 -5.91 2.84 -11.84
CA ASP A 196 -6.82 3.53 -12.73
C ASP A 196 -7.78 4.34 -11.87
N CYS A 197 -7.95 5.60 -12.19
CA CYS A 197 -8.92 6.45 -11.55
C CYS A 197 -9.87 7.07 -12.59
N LEU A 198 -11.14 7.10 -12.25
CA LEU A 198 -12.15 7.79 -13.01
C LEU A 198 -12.61 9.00 -12.20
N HIS A 199 -12.44 10.19 -12.74
CA HIS A 199 -12.82 11.43 -12.08
C HIS A 199 -13.17 12.52 -13.10
N ASN A 200 -13.97 13.48 -12.70
CA ASN A 200 -14.33 14.65 -13.52
C ASN A 200 -13.59 15.93 -13.09
N LEU A 201 -12.47 15.78 -12.37
CA LEU A 201 -11.63 16.91 -11.98
C LEU A 201 -10.97 17.54 -13.23
N PRO A 202 -10.79 18.88 -13.27
CA PRO A 202 -9.96 19.53 -14.27
C PRO A 202 -8.52 19.00 -14.24
N ILE A 203 -7.87 19.01 -15.40
CA ILE A 203 -6.45 18.64 -15.52
C ILE A 203 -5.55 19.86 -15.33
N ASP A 204 -6.00 20.99 -15.85
CA ASP A 204 -5.27 22.24 -15.80
C ASP A 204 -5.17 22.79 -14.37
N GLY A 205 -3.98 23.23 -14.01
CA GLY A 205 -3.73 23.80 -12.68
C GLY A 205 -3.40 22.81 -11.57
N ARG A 206 -3.19 21.53 -11.91
CA ARG A 206 -2.61 20.54 -10.99
C ARG A 206 -1.16 20.90 -10.61
N TYR A 207 -0.68 20.35 -9.52
CA TYR A 207 0.72 20.41 -9.20
C TYR A 207 1.54 19.64 -10.25
N PRO A 208 2.78 20.08 -10.53
CA PRO A 208 3.64 19.37 -11.48
C PRO A 208 3.98 17.98 -10.93
N LEU A 209 4.05 17.00 -11.85
CA LEU A 209 4.59 15.68 -11.50
C LEU A 209 6.08 15.79 -11.13
N PRO A 210 6.55 15.04 -10.14
CA PRO A 210 7.97 14.91 -9.89
C PRO A 210 8.71 14.42 -11.14
N LEU A 211 9.83 15.04 -11.50
CA LEU A 211 10.62 14.67 -12.68
C LEU A 211 11.43 13.38 -12.47
N SER A 212 11.76 13.06 -11.21
CA SER A 212 12.52 11.87 -10.83
C SER A 212 11.63 10.85 -10.14
N ARG A 213 11.93 9.56 -10.35
CA ARG A 213 11.28 8.47 -9.60
C ARG A 213 11.81 8.47 -8.17
N LYS A 214 10.92 8.33 -7.20
CA LYS A 214 11.31 8.19 -5.79
C LYS A 214 11.97 6.83 -5.58
N THR A 215 13.15 6.82 -4.98
CA THR A 215 13.92 5.60 -4.75
C THR A 215 13.58 4.94 -3.42
N ILE A 216 13.94 3.65 -3.28
CA ILE A 216 13.81 2.91 -2.00
C ILE A 216 14.60 3.62 -0.90
N PHE A 217 15.77 4.17 -1.19
CA PHE A 217 16.64 4.80 -0.20
C PHE A 217 16.13 6.16 0.26
N GLU A 218 15.43 6.90 -0.62
CA GLU A 218 14.74 8.13 -0.21
C GLU A 218 13.52 7.84 0.68
N ALA A 219 12.84 6.73 0.47
CA ALA A 219 11.68 6.34 1.27
C ALA A 219 12.06 5.61 2.56
N LEU A 220 13.08 4.75 2.50
CA LEU A 220 13.51 3.83 3.56
C LEU A 220 15.04 3.87 3.72
N PRO A 221 15.62 5.01 4.15
CA PRO A 221 17.07 5.23 4.18
C PRO A 221 17.82 4.27 5.11
N GLN A 222 17.14 3.72 6.12
CA GLN A 222 17.73 2.77 7.07
C GLN A 222 18.26 1.48 6.40
N TYR A 223 17.83 1.16 5.18
CA TYR A 223 18.24 -0.06 4.47
C TYR A 223 19.42 0.13 3.53
N GLU A 224 19.80 1.36 3.18
CA GLU A 224 20.87 1.65 2.23
C GLU A 224 22.19 0.96 2.61
N LYS A 225 22.57 1.02 3.88
CA LYS A 225 23.80 0.40 4.41
C LYS A 225 23.86 -1.13 4.27
N TRP A 226 22.71 -1.79 4.13
CA TRP A 226 22.62 -3.23 3.98
C TRP A 226 22.41 -3.69 2.54
N TRP A 227 22.20 -2.72 1.63
CA TRP A 227 21.88 -3.03 0.24
C TRP A 227 23.13 -3.49 -0.50
N PRO A 228 23.17 -4.74 -1.04
CA PRO A 228 24.36 -5.23 -1.71
C PRO A 228 24.50 -4.56 -3.09
N SER A 229 25.74 -4.30 -3.51
CA SER A 229 26.06 -3.65 -4.79
C SER A 229 25.56 -4.39 -6.03
N TRP A 230 25.28 -5.68 -5.89
CA TRP A 230 24.74 -6.51 -6.96
C TRP A 230 23.19 -6.51 -7.04
N ASP A 231 22.49 -5.86 -6.11
CA ASP A 231 21.04 -5.64 -6.19
C ASP A 231 20.75 -4.27 -6.81
N PRO A 232 20.36 -4.21 -8.09
CA PRO A 232 20.15 -2.95 -8.80
C PRO A 232 18.78 -2.32 -8.55
N ARG A 233 17.96 -2.87 -7.66
CA ARG A 233 16.61 -2.36 -7.43
C ARG A 233 16.65 -0.97 -6.79
N LEU A 234 16.05 -0.02 -7.45
CA LEU A 234 15.83 1.34 -6.93
C LEU A 234 14.37 1.56 -6.51
N GLN A 235 13.46 0.68 -6.95
CA GLN A 235 12.04 0.72 -6.62
C GLN A 235 11.52 -0.68 -6.28
N LEU A 236 10.49 -0.70 -5.47
CA LEU A 236 9.71 -1.90 -5.13
C LEU A 236 8.61 -2.11 -6.17
N ASN A 237 8.17 -3.33 -6.31
CA ASN A 237 6.98 -3.65 -7.09
C ASN A 237 5.70 -3.19 -6.37
N CYS A 238 4.56 -3.30 -7.05
CA CYS A 238 3.25 -3.05 -6.46
C CYS A 238 3.09 -3.83 -5.14
N LEU A 239 2.60 -3.14 -4.11
CA LEU A 239 2.38 -3.75 -2.80
C LEU A 239 1.30 -4.83 -2.91
N ARG A 240 1.69 -6.07 -2.67
CA ARG A 240 0.80 -7.24 -2.81
C ARG A 240 0.00 -7.50 -1.55
N THR A 241 -1.11 -8.20 -1.73
CA THR A 241 -1.97 -8.65 -0.62
C THR A 241 -1.36 -9.80 0.20
N ARG A 242 -0.31 -10.47 -0.31
CA ARG A 242 0.38 -11.58 0.36
C ARG A 242 1.79 -11.18 0.74
N MET A 243 2.27 -11.70 1.86
CA MET A 243 3.64 -11.52 2.34
C MET A 243 4.47 -12.77 2.08
N ALA A 244 5.78 -12.59 1.99
CA ALA A 244 6.72 -13.70 1.97
C ALA A 244 6.60 -14.51 3.27
N SER A 245 6.61 -15.84 3.13
CA SER A 245 6.60 -16.71 4.30
C SER A 245 7.95 -16.70 5.01
N PRO A 246 7.98 -16.93 6.34
CA PRO A 246 9.24 -17.06 7.08
C PRO A 246 10.17 -18.14 6.48
N LYS A 247 9.60 -19.25 5.98
CA LYS A 247 10.36 -20.32 5.31
C LYS A 247 11.05 -19.87 4.03
N LEU A 248 10.44 -18.93 3.29
CA LEU A 248 11.06 -18.37 2.08
C LEU A 248 12.25 -17.48 2.47
N VAL A 249 12.06 -16.60 3.44
CA VAL A 249 13.12 -15.71 3.95
C VAL A 249 14.30 -16.53 4.47
N GLU A 250 14.03 -17.57 5.25
CA GLU A 250 15.05 -18.49 5.75
C GLU A 250 15.79 -19.19 4.61
N ARG A 251 15.09 -19.68 3.58
CA ARG A 251 15.68 -20.31 2.40
C ARG A 251 16.61 -19.37 1.66
N ILE A 252 16.20 -18.11 1.45
CA ILE A 252 17.06 -17.08 0.84
C ILE A 252 18.33 -16.88 1.67
N SER A 253 18.20 -16.73 2.99
CA SER A 253 19.34 -16.55 3.88
C SER A 253 20.30 -17.75 3.84
N ARG A 254 19.77 -18.98 3.80
CA ARG A 254 20.56 -20.21 3.67
C ARG A 254 21.29 -20.27 2.34
N THR A 255 20.60 -20.00 1.21
CA THR A 255 21.21 -19.99 -0.12
C THR A 255 22.35 -18.98 -0.21
N LEU A 256 22.22 -17.82 0.43
CA LEU A 256 23.28 -16.81 0.49
C LEU A 256 24.44 -17.21 1.40
N ALA A 257 24.18 -17.99 2.45
CA ALA A 257 25.21 -18.48 3.37
C ALA A 257 26.01 -19.65 2.78
N GLU A 258 25.39 -20.46 1.93
CA GLU A 258 26.02 -21.60 1.27
C GLU A 258 26.92 -21.17 0.08
N ASP A 259 26.75 -19.96 -0.45
CA ASP A 259 27.58 -19.40 -1.51
C ASP A 259 28.72 -18.55 -0.91
N PRO A 260 29.98 -18.99 -1.00
CA PRO A 260 31.11 -18.28 -0.42
C PRO A 260 31.53 -17.04 -1.23
N GLY A 261 30.92 -16.79 -2.38
CA GLY A 261 31.27 -15.69 -3.29
C GLY A 261 30.79 -14.34 -2.77
N ASN A 262 31.60 -13.31 -2.96
CA ASN A 262 31.22 -11.91 -2.72
C ASN A 262 31.62 -11.04 -3.92
N PRO A 263 30.71 -10.72 -4.83
CA PRO A 263 29.27 -11.05 -4.85
C PRO A 263 28.99 -12.56 -5.06
N PRO A 264 27.81 -13.05 -4.67
CA PRO A 264 27.38 -14.42 -4.88
C PRO A 264 27.38 -14.80 -6.37
N ALA A 265 27.38 -16.12 -6.69
CA ALA A 265 27.28 -16.60 -8.05
C ALA A 265 26.05 -16.03 -8.78
N LYS A 266 26.14 -15.76 -10.08
CA LYS A 266 25.05 -15.15 -10.88
C LYS A 266 23.72 -15.92 -10.79
N SER A 267 23.75 -17.24 -10.65
CA SER A 267 22.56 -18.08 -10.45
C SER A 267 21.85 -17.76 -9.13
N VAL A 268 22.64 -17.60 -8.05
CA VAL A 268 22.15 -17.23 -6.72
C VAL A 268 21.59 -15.81 -6.74
N GLN A 269 22.31 -14.85 -7.32
CA GLN A 269 21.82 -13.48 -7.49
C GLN A 269 20.47 -13.46 -8.22
N LYS A 270 20.33 -14.16 -9.35
CA LYS A 270 19.10 -14.23 -10.14
C LYS A 270 17.93 -14.78 -9.31
N TYR A 271 18.17 -15.86 -8.56
CA TYR A 271 17.16 -16.45 -7.68
C TYR A 271 16.73 -15.45 -6.60
N VAL A 272 17.68 -14.92 -5.84
CA VAL A 272 17.40 -14.01 -4.73
C VAL A 272 16.71 -12.73 -5.21
N LEU A 273 17.19 -12.12 -6.30
CA LEU A 273 16.55 -10.95 -6.89
C LEU A 273 15.13 -11.22 -7.39
N GLY A 274 14.90 -12.41 -7.96
CA GLY A 274 13.56 -12.86 -8.35
C GLY A 274 12.59 -12.86 -7.17
N GLU A 275 12.99 -13.51 -6.07
CA GLU A 275 12.18 -13.58 -4.85
C GLU A 275 12.03 -12.17 -4.19
N CYS A 276 13.10 -11.39 -4.17
CA CYS A 276 13.06 -10.03 -3.63
C CYS A 276 12.10 -9.12 -4.41
N ARG A 277 12.05 -9.24 -5.74
CA ARG A 277 11.08 -8.50 -6.59
C ARG A 277 9.66 -9.01 -6.39
N GLU A 278 9.48 -10.34 -6.37
CA GLU A 278 8.17 -10.98 -6.23
C GLU A 278 7.49 -10.59 -4.91
N TRP A 279 8.23 -10.51 -3.81
CA TRP A 279 7.71 -10.33 -2.46
C TRP A 279 8.03 -8.96 -1.84
N ASN A 280 8.62 -8.04 -2.59
CA ASN A 280 9.07 -6.74 -2.08
C ASN A 280 9.93 -6.85 -0.83
N LEU A 281 10.91 -7.79 -0.85
CA LEU A 281 11.83 -7.95 0.27
C LEU A 281 12.86 -6.84 0.27
N VAL A 282 13.19 -6.34 1.46
CA VAL A 282 14.24 -5.35 1.70
C VAL A 282 15.39 -5.96 2.47
N TRP A 283 16.60 -5.44 2.28
CA TRP A 283 17.79 -5.91 2.97
C TRP A 283 17.86 -5.28 4.37
N VAL A 284 17.77 -6.13 5.40
CA VAL A 284 17.73 -5.71 6.82
C VAL A 284 19.03 -6.04 7.56
N GLY A 285 20.02 -6.59 6.87
CA GLY A 285 21.32 -6.99 7.38
C GLY A 285 22.15 -7.67 6.31
N LYS A 286 23.43 -7.96 6.60
CA LYS A 286 24.30 -8.70 5.69
C LYS A 286 23.67 -10.05 5.34
N ASN A 287 23.42 -10.30 4.06
CA ASN A 287 22.77 -11.51 3.53
C ASN A 287 21.40 -11.84 4.17
N ARG A 288 20.69 -10.83 4.68
CA ARG A 288 19.39 -11.00 5.32
C ARG A 288 18.35 -10.09 4.70
N VAL A 289 17.27 -10.69 4.23
CA VAL A 289 16.11 -9.97 3.69
C VAL A 289 14.90 -10.14 4.60
N ALA A 290 13.98 -9.18 4.55
CA ALA A 290 12.71 -9.25 5.25
C ALA A 290 11.59 -8.62 4.41
N PRO A 291 10.32 -9.03 4.62
CA PRO A 291 9.17 -8.32 4.07
C PRO A 291 9.01 -6.95 4.78
N LEU A 292 8.38 -6.02 4.08
CA LEU A 292 8.06 -4.70 4.61
C LEU A 292 7.21 -4.79 5.89
N GLU A 293 7.49 -3.92 6.84
CA GLU A 293 6.66 -3.72 8.02
C GLU A 293 5.52 -2.70 7.75
N PRO A 294 4.45 -2.69 8.57
CA PRO A 294 3.35 -1.74 8.38
C PRO A 294 3.78 -0.27 8.36
N ASP A 295 4.74 0.12 9.20
CA ASP A 295 5.25 1.50 9.24
C ASP A 295 5.94 1.89 7.92
N GLU A 296 6.62 0.94 7.28
CA GLU A 296 7.26 1.14 5.98
C GLU A 296 6.21 1.23 4.86
N MET A 297 5.15 0.43 4.97
CA MET A 297 4.03 0.53 4.04
C MET A 297 3.28 1.86 4.16
N GLU A 298 3.16 2.42 5.36
CA GLU A 298 2.62 3.77 5.56
C GLU A 298 3.42 4.79 4.76
N VAL A 299 4.75 4.78 4.90
CA VAL A 299 5.64 5.69 4.15
C VAL A 299 5.49 5.49 2.64
N LEU A 300 5.48 4.24 2.16
CA LEU A 300 5.34 3.94 0.72
C LEU A 300 3.98 4.34 0.15
N LEU A 301 2.93 4.33 0.97
CA LEU A 301 1.59 4.75 0.58
C LEU A 301 1.34 6.25 0.78
N GLY A 302 2.30 6.99 1.33
CA GLY A 302 2.20 8.43 1.58
C GLY A 302 1.40 8.79 2.82
N PHE A 303 1.14 7.84 3.72
CA PHE A 303 0.53 8.13 5.03
C PHE A 303 1.56 8.75 5.99
N PRO A 304 1.10 9.52 6.99
CA PRO A 304 1.95 9.94 8.09
C PRO A 304 2.55 8.75 8.83
N ALA A 305 3.70 8.93 9.43
CA ALA A 305 4.29 7.92 10.30
C ALA A 305 3.31 7.56 11.43
N HIS A 306 3.19 6.28 11.72
CA HIS A 306 2.32 5.73 12.76
C HIS A 306 0.80 5.94 12.53
N HIS A 307 0.39 6.19 11.30
CA HIS A 307 -1.02 6.42 10.96
C HIS A 307 -1.94 5.28 11.40
N THR A 308 -1.49 4.02 11.29
CA THR A 308 -2.24 2.84 11.71
C THR A 308 -1.85 2.34 13.12
N ARG A 309 -1.20 3.17 13.92
CA ARG A 309 -0.80 2.85 15.30
C ARG A 309 -2.03 2.52 16.16
N GLY A 310 -1.85 1.66 17.19
CA GLY A 310 -2.94 1.25 18.08
C GLY A 310 -3.74 0.04 17.59
N VAL A 311 -3.39 -0.49 16.41
CA VAL A 311 -4.04 -1.66 15.82
C VAL A 311 -3.02 -2.80 15.67
N CYS A 312 -3.44 -4.05 15.87
CA CYS A 312 -2.52 -5.19 15.74
C CYS A 312 -1.94 -5.30 14.32
N ARG A 313 -0.72 -5.84 14.23
CA ARG A 313 0.08 -5.92 13.00
C ARG A 313 -0.69 -6.50 11.81
N THR A 314 -1.45 -7.57 12.00
CA THR A 314 -2.24 -8.21 10.94
C THR A 314 -3.33 -7.28 10.39
N LYS A 315 -4.04 -6.56 11.28
CA LYS A 315 -5.07 -5.59 10.88
C LYS A 315 -4.45 -4.40 10.18
N ARG A 316 -3.28 -3.89 10.65
CA ARG A 316 -2.52 -2.83 9.95
C ARG A 316 -2.21 -3.21 8.50
N TYR A 317 -1.64 -4.39 8.28
CA TYR A 317 -1.37 -4.90 6.92
C TYR A 317 -2.65 -4.96 6.07
N ARG A 318 -3.74 -5.46 6.63
CA ARG A 318 -5.02 -5.57 5.91
C ARG A 318 -5.55 -4.20 5.49
N SER A 319 -5.49 -3.22 6.38
CA SER A 319 -5.97 -1.86 6.12
C SER A 319 -5.10 -1.14 5.08
N LEU A 320 -3.76 -1.19 5.23
CA LEU A 320 -2.82 -0.54 4.33
C LEU A 320 -2.87 -1.10 2.90
N ARG A 321 -3.08 -2.41 2.73
CA ARG A 321 -3.18 -3.02 1.40
C ARG A 321 -4.39 -2.57 0.58
N ASN A 322 -5.43 -2.18 1.27
CA ASN A 322 -6.68 -1.71 0.65
C ASN A 322 -6.77 -0.19 0.63
N ALA A 323 -5.76 0.51 1.13
CA ALA A 323 -5.74 1.96 1.17
C ALA A 323 -5.36 2.58 -0.18
N PHE A 324 -5.75 3.84 -0.37
CA PHE A 324 -5.26 4.67 -1.47
C PHE A 324 -3.74 4.87 -1.37
N GLN A 325 -3.11 5.11 -2.51
CA GLN A 325 -1.79 5.71 -2.53
C GLN A 325 -1.99 7.24 -2.45
N VAL A 326 -1.71 7.79 -1.28
CA VAL A 326 -2.10 9.15 -0.88
C VAL A 326 -1.53 10.21 -1.81
N ASP A 327 -0.25 10.11 -2.19
CA ASP A 327 0.41 11.12 -3.03
C ASP A 327 -0.18 11.16 -4.45
N THR A 328 -0.57 10.00 -5.00
CA THR A 328 -1.25 9.92 -6.30
C THR A 328 -2.63 10.58 -6.24
N VAL A 329 -3.38 10.31 -5.18
CA VAL A 329 -4.68 10.97 -4.95
C VAL A 329 -4.48 12.48 -4.77
N ALA A 330 -3.49 12.89 -3.97
CA ALA A 330 -3.16 14.29 -3.77
C ALA A 330 -2.82 15.00 -5.10
N TYR A 331 -2.07 14.36 -5.97
CA TYR A 331 -1.79 14.89 -7.31
C TYR A 331 -3.07 15.23 -8.08
N HIS A 332 -4.03 14.29 -8.14
CA HIS A 332 -5.30 14.53 -8.83
C HIS A 332 -6.15 15.62 -8.15
N LEU A 333 -6.19 15.61 -6.82
CA LEU A 333 -7.00 16.56 -6.03
C LEU A 333 -6.35 17.95 -5.93
N SER A 334 -5.10 18.13 -6.32
CA SER A 334 -4.34 19.38 -6.15
C SER A 334 -5.01 20.59 -6.82
N VAL A 335 -5.75 20.38 -7.90
CA VAL A 335 -6.54 21.41 -8.58
C VAL A 335 -7.60 22.05 -7.66
N LEU A 336 -8.15 21.29 -6.70
CA LEU A 336 -9.19 21.77 -5.79
C LEU A 336 -8.69 22.85 -4.84
N LYS A 337 -7.37 22.94 -4.57
CA LYS A 337 -6.82 23.95 -3.67
C LYS A 337 -7.10 25.38 -4.12
N LYS A 338 -6.94 25.64 -5.42
CA LYS A 338 -7.23 26.97 -6.00
C LYS A 338 -8.73 27.20 -6.13
N MET A 339 -9.50 26.16 -6.40
CA MET A 339 -10.95 26.24 -6.58
C MET A 339 -11.70 26.47 -5.28
N TYR A 340 -11.19 25.94 -4.18
CA TYR A 340 -11.86 26.02 -2.85
C TYR A 340 -10.91 26.57 -1.76
N PRO A 341 -10.48 27.83 -1.84
CA PRO A 341 -9.52 28.41 -0.90
C PRO A 341 -10.04 28.43 0.54
N ASN A 342 -11.37 28.49 0.72
CA ASN A 342 -12.04 28.48 2.02
C ASN A 342 -12.38 27.08 2.52
N GLY A 343 -11.96 26.04 1.82
CA GLY A 343 -12.22 24.63 2.14
C GLY A 343 -13.49 24.07 1.49
N LEU A 344 -13.69 22.78 1.65
CA LEU A 344 -14.73 22.01 0.97
C LEU A 344 -15.39 20.97 1.89
N ASN A 345 -16.56 20.49 1.48
CA ASN A 345 -17.24 19.35 2.08
C ASN A 345 -17.01 18.11 1.22
N VAL A 346 -16.74 17.00 1.86
CA VAL A 346 -16.40 15.72 1.22
C VAL A 346 -17.39 14.64 1.61
N LEU A 347 -17.84 13.86 0.64
CA LEU A 347 -18.45 12.57 0.86
C LEU A 347 -17.44 11.48 0.48
N SER A 348 -16.88 10.81 1.48
CA SER A 348 -15.86 9.78 1.34
C SER A 348 -16.50 8.40 1.50
N LEU A 349 -16.62 7.68 0.40
CA LEU A 349 -17.24 6.36 0.34
C LEU A 349 -16.17 5.27 0.37
N PHE A 350 -16.38 4.25 1.19
CA PHE A 350 -15.36 3.20 1.44
C PHE A 350 -14.04 3.83 1.89
N SER A 351 -14.13 4.79 2.80
CA SER A 351 -13.02 5.69 3.18
C SER A 351 -11.80 4.97 3.73
N GLY A 352 -11.93 3.69 4.12
CA GLY A 352 -10.82 2.92 4.66
C GLY A 352 -10.19 3.61 5.85
N ILE A 353 -8.88 3.77 5.81
CA ILE A 353 -8.10 4.47 6.84
C ILE A 353 -7.90 5.97 6.56
N GLY A 354 -8.70 6.55 5.68
CA GLY A 354 -8.68 7.98 5.42
C GLY A 354 -7.66 8.46 4.40
N GLY A 355 -7.37 7.67 3.37
CA GLY A 355 -6.36 8.07 2.37
C GLY A 355 -6.72 9.32 1.58
N ALA A 356 -8.00 9.56 1.31
CA ALA A 356 -8.48 10.78 0.66
C ALA A 356 -8.35 12.00 1.59
N GLU A 357 -8.68 11.83 2.85
CA GLU A 357 -8.60 12.86 3.88
C GLU A 357 -7.15 13.27 4.14
N VAL A 358 -6.24 12.29 4.21
CA VAL A 358 -4.79 12.55 4.33
C VAL A 358 -4.27 13.29 3.10
N ALA A 359 -4.70 12.92 1.88
CA ALA A 359 -4.31 13.61 0.65
C ALA A 359 -4.76 15.10 0.65
N LEU A 360 -6.00 15.37 1.04
CA LEU A 360 -6.50 16.74 1.18
C LEU A 360 -5.74 17.55 2.24
N HIS A 361 -5.41 16.91 3.37
CA HIS A 361 -4.61 17.53 4.42
C HIS A 361 -3.20 17.89 3.93
N GLN A 362 -2.51 16.98 3.23
CA GLN A 362 -1.18 17.23 2.65
C GLN A 362 -1.19 18.42 1.66
N LEU A 363 -2.28 18.57 0.92
CA LEU A 363 -2.49 19.70 0.03
C LEU A 363 -2.77 21.02 0.77
N GLY A 364 -3.01 20.97 2.09
CA GLY A 364 -3.46 22.12 2.88
C GLY A 364 -4.86 22.60 2.48
N ILE A 365 -5.71 21.67 2.03
CA ILE A 365 -7.12 21.94 1.73
C ILE A 365 -7.94 21.72 3.01
N ARG A 366 -8.58 22.78 3.50
CA ARG A 366 -9.45 22.71 4.68
C ARG A 366 -10.67 21.84 4.40
N MET A 367 -10.89 20.81 5.18
CA MET A 367 -12.11 20.01 5.17
C MET A 367 -13.10 20.60 6.18
N LYS A 368 -14.17 21.25 5.70
CA LYS A 368 -15.22 21.84 6.56
C LYS A 368 -16.04 20.73 7.22
N ALA A 369 -16.48 19.80 6.42
CA ALA A 369 -17.14 18.57 6.85
C ALA A 369 -16.75 17.40 5.95
N VAL A 370 -16.59 16.24 6.56
CA VAL A 370 -16.41 14.96 5.87
C VAL A 370 -17.46 13.99 6.36
N VAL A 371 -18.24 13.44 5.43
CA VAL A 371 -19.09 12.29 5.68
C VAL A 371 -18.30 11.05 5.24
N SER A 372 -17.80 10.30 6.21
CA SER A 372 -16.97 9.11 6.01
C SER A 372 -17.85 7.87 6.12
N VAL A 373 -17.85 7.05 5.07
CA VAL A 373 -18.61 5.79 5.01
C VAL A 373 -17.66 4.61 4.94
N GLU A 374 -17.57 3.84 6.02
CA GLU A 374 -16.66 2.71 6.14
C GLU A 374 -17.25 1.65 7.07
N SER A 375 -17.31 0.41 6.61
CA SER A 375 -17.90 -0.70 7.37
C SER A 375 -17.00 -1.22 8.49
N SER A 376 -15.68 -1.19 8.29
CA SER A 376 -14.72 -1.69 9.26
C SER A 376 -14.58 -0.73 10.45
N ALA A 377 -14.97 -1.17 11.64
CA ALA A 377 -14.79 -0.41 12.88
C ALA A 377 -13.31 -0.07 13.12
N VAL A 378 -12.39 -0.96 12.76
CA VAL A 378 -10.94 -0.73 12.86
C VAL A 378 -10.49 0.43 11.97
N ASN A 379 -10.93 0.45 10.72
CA ASN A 379 -10.58 1.52 9.79
C ASN A 379 -11.17 2.86 10.25
N ARG A 380 -12.43 2.87 10.72
CA ARG A 380 -13.05 4.07 11.30
C ARG A 380 -12.27 4.59 12.50
N SER A 381 -11.84 3.70 13.40
CA SER A 381 -11.02 4.09 14.56
C SER A 381 -9.70 4.73 14.15
N ILE A 382 -9.01 4.21 13.14
CA ILE A 382 -7.77 4.78 12.60
C ILE A 382 -8.01 6.19 12.05
N LEU A 383 -9.00 6.32 11.16
CA LEU A 383 -9.34 7.63 10.59
C LEU A 383 -9.74 8.64 11.67
N LYS A 384 -10.57 8.23 12.62
CA LYS A 384 -11.05 9.09 13.70
C LYS A 384 -9.91 9.58 14.60
N SER A 385 -8.97 8.69 14.95
CA SER A 385 -7.81 9.06 15.76
C SER A 385 -6.99 10.14 15.05
N TRP A 386 -6.62 9.91 13.79
CA TRP A 386 -5.89 10.87 12.98
C TRP A 386 -6.67 12.19 12.78
N TRP A 387 -7.99 12.10 12.57
CA TRP A 387 -8.84 13.28 12.40
C TRP A 387 -8.83 14.18 13.64
N ASN A 388 -9.02 13.59 14.82
CA ASN A 388 -9.04 14.31 16.08
C ASN A 388 -7.72 15.02 16.40
N GLU A 389 -6.60 14.46 15.93
CA GLU A 389 -5.27 15.04 16.13
C GLU A 389 -4.95 16.17 15.12
N THR A 390 -5.50 16.10 13.91
CA THR A 390 -5.00 16.91 12.80
C THR A 390 -6.04 17.84 12.19
N GLN A 391 -7.34 17.61 12.41
CA GLN A 391 -8.41 18.33 11.74
C GLN A 391 -9.29 19.14 12.71
N THR A 392 -9.84 20.22 12.21
CA THR A 392 -10.79 21.07 12.96
C THR A 392 -12.20 21.05 12.38
N GLY A 393 -12.39 20.39 11.23
CA GLY A 393 -13.68 20.24 10.58
C GLY A 393 -14.56 19.19 11.26
N ARG A 394 -15.77 19.02 10.76
CA ARG A 394 -16.72 18.03 11.29
C ARG A 394 -16.55 16.69 10.59
N LEU A 395 -16.33 15.61 11.34
CA LEU A 395 -16.38 14.25 10.86
C LEU A 395 -17.72 13.61 11.18
N ILE A 396 -18.42 13.10 10.17
CA ILE A 396 -19.68 12.36 10.29
C ILE A 396 -19.41 10.93 9.84
N GLU A 397 -19.46 9.99 10.77
CA GLU A 397 -19.18 8.58 10.49
C GLU A 397 -20.47 7.83 10.16
N ILE A 398 -20.45 7.02 9.12
CA ILE A 398 -21.52 6.14 8.68
C ILE A 398 -20.91 4.75 8.45
N ASP A 399 -21.51 3.71 8.99
CA ASP A 399 -20.97 2.36 8.98
C ASP A 399 -21.36 1.54 7.74
N SER A 400 -22.46 1.90 7.06
CA SER A 400 -22.89 1.21 5.86
C SER A 400 -23.26 2.16 4.72
N VAL A 401 -22.75 1.84 3.52
CA VAL A 401 -23.11 2.54 2.29
C VAL A 401 -24.59 2.36 1.92
N GLU A 402 -25.22 1.30 2.38
CA GLU A 402 -26.63 1.02 2.15
C GLU A 402 -27.52 1.98 2.94
N SER A 403 -27.08 2.42 4.11
CA SER A 403 -27.83 3.38 4.96
C SER A 403 -27.92 4.79 4.36
N LEU A 404 -27.09 5.10 3.34
CA LEU A 404 -27.19 6.33 2.57
C LEU A 404 -28.33 6.28 1.56
N THR A 405 -29.56 6.40 2.06
CA THR A 405 -30.76 6.56 1.22
C THR A 405 -30.76 7.92 0.53
N HIS A 406 -31.61 8.08 -0.49
CA HIS A 406 -31.79 9.36 -1.18
C HIS A 406 -32.21 10.49 -0.21
N GLU A 407 -33.09 10.19 0.73
CA GLU A 407 -33.57 11.11 1.77
C GLU A 407 -32.44 11.53 2.71
N LYS A 408 -31.62 10.58 3.15
CA LYS A 408 -30.46 10.83 4.02
C LYS A 408 -29.44 11.74 3.31
N ILE A 409 -29.16 11.45 2.03
CA ILE A 409 -28.27 12.26 1.21
C ILE A 409 -28.85 13.68 1.06
N GLY A 410 -30.14 13.82 0.76
CA GLY A 410 -30.81 15.13 0.67
C GLY A 410 -30.75 15.92 1.98
N SER A 411 -30.90 15.26 3.12
CA SER A 411 -30.73 15.87 4.44
C SER A 411 -29.31 16.37 4.66
N LEU A 412 -28.29 15.54 4.37
CA LEU A 412 -26.88 15.92 4.50
C LEU A 412 -26.51 17.07 3.55
N VAL A 413 -27.01 17.06 2.32
CA VAL A 413 -26.78 18.13 1.35
C VAL A 413 -27.34 19.46 1.86
N ARG A 414 -28.58 19.47 2.38
CA ARG A 414 -29.16 20.69 2.98
C ARG A 414 -28.42 21.15 4.22
N GLU A 415 -28.04 20.24 5.10
CA GLU A 415 -27.34 20.53 6.35
C GLU A 415 -25.95 21.15 6.11
N LEU A 416 -25.20 20.61 5.17
CA LEU A 416 -23.80 20.97 4.92
C LEU A 416 -23.63 22.03 3.81
N GLY A 417 -24.68 22.37 3.07
CA GLY A 417 -24.58 23.24 1.89
C GLY A 417 -23.98 22.58 0.67
N GLY A 418 -24.17 21.26 0.55
CA GLY A 418 -23.68 20.46 -0.58
C GLY A 418 -22.30 19.84 -0.36
N PHE A 419 -21.91 18.98 -1.31
CA PHE A 419 -20.60 18.33 -1.37
C PHE A 419 -19.84 18.78 -2.61
N GLN A 420 -18.62 19.28 -2.42
CA GLN A 420 -17.74 19.62 -3.53
C GLN A 420 -17.02 18.41 -4.09
N LEU A 421 -16.80 17.37 -3.29
CA LEU A 421 -16.11 16.15 -3.68
C LEU A 421 -16.86 14.91 -3.18
N VAL A 422 -17.09 13.95 -4.07
CA VAL A 422 -17.51 12.57 -3.76
C VAL A 422 -16.37 11.65 -4.18
N ILE A 423 -15.70 11.04 -3.22
CA ILE A 423 -14.50 10.25 -3.44
C ILE A 423 -14.66 8.85 -2.88
N GLY A 424 -14.12 7.83 -3.56
CA GLY A 424 -14.14 6.47 -3.03
C GLY A 424 -13.52 5.46 -3.97
N GLY A 425 -13.37 4.25 -3.47
CA GLY A 425 -12.93 3.09 -4.23
C GLY A 425 -13.62 1.84 -3.69
N SER A 426 -14.59 1.29 -4.43
CA SER A 426 -15.29 0.09 -3.98
C SER A 426 -14.35 -1.11 -3.94
N PRO A 427 -14.50 -2.03 -2.98
CA PRO A 427 -13.77 -3.29 -3.00
C PRO A 427 -13.98 -4.03 -4.32
N CYS A 428 -12.89 -4.41 -5.00
CA CYS A 428 -12.92 -5.00 -6.35
C CYS A 428 -12.48 -6.47 -6.37
N ASN A 429 -12.75 -7.23 -5.31
CA ASN A 429 -12.30 -8.61 -5.17
C ASN A 429 -12.73 -9.53 -6.33
N ASN A 430 -13.82 -9.23 -7.02
CA ASN A 430 -14.34 -10.02 -8.16
C ASN A 430 -13.85 -9.51 -9.53
N LEU A 431 -13.27 -8.31 -9.61
CA LEU A 431 -12.75 -7.72 -10.84
C LEU A 431 -11.28 -8.05 -11.07
N THR A 432 -10.54 -8.40 -10.03
CA THR A 432 -9.10 -8.66 -10.14
C THR A 432 -8.82 -10.10 -10.54
N GLY A 433 -7.86 -10.31 -11.45
CA GLY A 433 -7.45 -11.63 -11.94
C GLY A 433 -6.89 -12.60 -10.88
N SER A 434 -6.81 -12.19 -9.61
CA SER A 434 -6.42 -13.04 -8.49
C SER A 434 -7.50 -14.04 -8.07
N ASN A 435 -8.77 -13.77 -8.40
CA ASN A 435 -9.89 -14.67 -8.09
C ASN A 435 -10.32 -15.45 -9.35
N ARG A 436 -9.61 -16.54 -9.65
CA ARG A 436 -9.84 -17.36 -10.86
C ARG A 436 -11.15 -18.12 -10.87
N ARG A 437 -11.86 -18.22 -9.73
CA ARG A 437 -13.07 -19.06 -9.58
C ARG A 437 -14.40 -18.30 -9.68
N HIS A 438 -14.41 -17.00 -9.43
CA HIS A 438 -15.61 -16.17 -9.49
C HIS A 438 -15.30 -14.89 -10.26
N ARG A 439 -15.41 -14.94 -11.58
CA ARG A 439 -15.24 -13.80 -12.48
C ARG A 439 -16.61 -13.30 -12.96
N ASP A 440 -17.45 -12.96 -12.01
CA ASP A 440 -18.82 -12.52 -12.29
C ASP A 440 -18.88 -11.05 -12.75
N GLY A 441 -17.72 -10.45 -13.03
CA GLY A 441 -17.62 -9.07 -13.51
C GLY A 441 -18.23 -8.06 -12.53
N LEU A 442 -19.04 -7.15 -13.04
CA LEU A 442 -19.78 -6.17 -12.23
C LEU A 442 -21.04 -6.76 -11.55
N GLU A 443 -21.41 -8.01 -11.85
CA GLU A 443 -22.58 -8.70 -11.26
C GLU A 443 -22.22 -9.49 -9.99
N GLY A 444 -20.94 -9.65 -9.69
CA GLY A 444 -20.49 -10.33 -8.47
C GLY A 444 -20.82 -9.57 -7.19
N GLU A 445 -20.97 -10.29 -6.07
CA GLU A 445 -21.38 -9.77 -4.75
C GLU A 445 -20.58 -8.53 -4.29
N HIS A 446 -19.27 -8.48 -4.57
CA HIS A 446 -18.42 -7.30 -4.26
C HIS A 446 -18.55 -6.17 -5.27
N SER A 447 -19.03 -6.44 -6.48
CA SER A 447 -19.26 -5.44 -7.52
C SER A 447 -20.56 -4.67 -7.30
N VAL A 448 -21.50 -5.19 -6.53
CA VAL A 448 -22.71 -4.49 -6.10
C VAL A 448 -22.37 -3.18 -5.39
N LEU A 449 -21.28 -3.13 -4.66
CA LEU A 449 -20.80 -1.92 -3.97
C LEU A 449 -20.44 -0.76 -4.94
N PHE A 450 -20.02 -1.06 -6.16
CA PHE A 450 -19.86 -0.05 -7.20
C PHE A 450 -21.19 0.62 -7.57
N HIS A 451 -22.27 -0.14 -7.67
CA HIS A 451 -23.60 0.41 -7.96
C HIS A 451 -24.10 1.33 -6.83
N HIS A 452 -23.74 1.04 -5.57
CA HIS A 452 -24.00 1.97 -4.47
C HIS A 452 -23.22 3.29 -4.64
N TYR A 453 -21.96 3.25 -5.05
CA TYR A 453 -21.20 4.46 -5.35
C TYR A 453 -21.89 5.31 -6.42
N VAL A 454 -22.28 4.68 -7.53
CA VAL A 454 -22.99 5.35 -8.66
C VAL A 454 -24.31 5.96 -8.19
N ARG A 455 -25.11 5.20 -7.47
CA ARG A 455 -26.41 5.65 -6.91
C ARG A 455 -26.23 6.86 -6.03
N ILE A 456 -25.25 6.82 -5.12
CA ILE A 456 -24.99 7.90 -4.18
C ILE A 456 -24.48 9.14 -4.90
N ALA A 457 -23.52 9.02 -5.81
CA ALA A 457 -23.02 10.14 -6.59
C ALA A 457 -24.11 10.85 -7.39
N ARG A 458 -25.02 10.07 -8.00
CA ARG A 458 -26.19 10.62 -8.71
C ARG A 458 -27.17 11.28 -7.75
N SER A 459 -27.44 10.70 -6.58
CA SER A 459 -28.30 11.29 -5.56
C SER A 459 -27.78 12.61 -5.02
N VAL A 460 -26.46 12.74 -4.80
CA VAL A 460 -25.80 13.98 -4.41
C VAL A 460 -25.99 15.04 -5.51
N LYS A 461 -25.69 14.68 -6.76
CA LYS A 461 -25.82 15.59 -7.91
C LYS A 461 -27.25 16.10 -8.06
N LEU A 462 -28.26 15.23 -7.87
CA LEU A 462 -29.65 15.60 -7.92
C LEU A 462 -30.03 16.52 -6.76
N ALA A 463 -29.69 16.16 -5.53
CA ALA A 463 -29.99 16.96 -4.35
C ALA A 463 -29.36 18.35 -4.39
N MET A 464 -28.15 18.49 -4.95
CA MET A 464 -27.48 19.79 -5.12
C MET A 464 -28.11 20.65 -6.21
N LYS A 465 -28.78 20.06 -7.22
CA LYS A 465 -29.51 20.82 -8.24
C LYS A 465 -30.84 21.37 -7.74
N THR A 466 -31.39 20.80 -6.68
CA THR A 466 -32.68 21.18 -6.09
C THR A 466 -32.54 22.14 -4.90
N MET A 467 -31.31 22.50 -4.52
CA MET A 467 -30.99 23.56 -3.57
C MET A 467 -31.08 24.94 -4.24
#